data_c234df18d26352a279a4e17c73f9bb0c
#
_entry.id   c234df18d26352a279a4e17c73f9bb0c
#
_cell.length_a   1.000
_cell.length_b   1.000
_cell.length_c   1.000
_cell.angle_alpha   90.00
_cell.angle_beta   90.00
_cell.angle_gamma   90.00
#
_symmetry.space_group_name_H-M   'P 1'
#
loop_
_entity.id
_entity.type
_entity.pdbx_description
1 polymer ?
#
loop_
_entity_poly.entity_id
_entity_poly.type
_entity_poly.pdbx_seq_one_letter_code
_entity_poly.pdbx_strand_id
1 'polypeptide(L)'
;MIATFSASPHRASAERLVFLDWLRIYAFASVLAGHKFHEPVARAAQAETAWLRWPARLLWPFIEGGGVGVVVFFLISGYIITQVLQRESAPEFLLKRAFRIYPLYLVAVGIEFLILRSHGQGVGWQTLLQQMLLVGDFFGTPYALAGVEWTLRLEILFYLLMAGLRTLGLTRMDRAGPLAITYVLLIAALHFCGPLASHTAWTRGYLSLFMPFLLLGSMLWLYEKDAVNRSTMLAFILLTLVAYRVGLHAWQPRWLDAYFGVLGIAVFTCCWAVRQWLPAPAWVLALSELTYAVYLLHNWLFDVFLQALQRLGLRDMYASLATLALLGAVCWLLVRCVERPGVRWGRTLASRMSSQAPAVTPPEQHGRVAASSRTPPPASSRS
;
A
#
# COMPACT_ATOMS: atom_id res chain seq x y z
N MET A 1 -51.66 18.45 7.55
CA MET A 1 -51.12 17.25 8.17
C MET A 1 -49.84 16.88 7.44
N ILE A 2 -48.73 17.46 7.91
CA ILE A 2 -47.41 17.31 7.25
C ILE A 2 -46.62 16.29 8.09
N ALA A 3 -46.38 15.13 7.51
CA ALA A 3 -45.61 14.06 8.14
C ALA A 3 -44.11 14.41 8.06
N THR A 4 -43.50 14.69 9.19
CA THR A 4 -42.04 14.82 9.38
C THR A 4 -41.42 13.44 9.33
N PHE A 5 -40.70 13.11 8.22
CA PHE A 5 -39.85 11.96 8.13
C PHE A 5 -38.60 12.23 8.99
N SER A 6 -38.51 11.54 10.11
CA SER A 6 -37.30 11.44 10.94
C SER A 6 -36.29 10.58 10.20
N ALA A 7 -35.23 11.21 9.68
CA ALA A 7 -34.09 10.50 9.11
C ALA A 7 -33.29 9.85 10.25
N SER A 8 -33.26 8.52 10.29
CA SER A 8 -32.37 7.73 11.14
C SER A 8 -30.91 8.11 10.86
N PRO A 9 -30.05 8.24 11.88
CA PRO A 9 -28.64 8.48 11.66
C PRO A 9 -28.01 7.21 11.07
N HIS A 10 -27.89 7.14 9.73
CA HIS A 10 -27.03 6.17 9.07
C HIS A 10 -25.63 6.31 9.65
N ARG A 11 -25.11 5.25 10.30
CA ARG A 11 -23.70 5.07 10.59
C ARG A 11 -22.94 5.40 9.31
N ALA A 12 -22.16 6.47 9.32
CA ALA A 12 -21.30 6.85 8.20
C ALA A 12 -20.36 5.66 7.91
N SER A 13 -20.69 4.89 6.90
CA SER A 13 -19.76 3.93 6.29
C SER A 13 -18.57 4.76 5.82
N ALA A 14 -17.36 4.37 6.18
CA ALA A 14 -16.16 5.05 5.72
C ALA A 14 -16.25 5.19 4.21
N GLU A 15 -16.33 6.43 3.72
CA GLU A 15 -16.53 6.74 2.32
C GLU A 15 -15.37 6.11 1.52
N ARG A 16 -15.72 5.22 0.59
CA ARG A 16 -14.74 4.52 -0.24
C ARG A 16 -14.09 5.52 -1.20
N LEU A 17 -12.78 5.65 -1.14
CA LEU A 17 -12.04 6.58 -1.98
C LEU A 17 -11.78 5.95 -3.35
N VAL A 18 -12.67 6.20 -4.31
CA VAL A 18 -12.68 5.60 -5.66
C VAL A 18 -11.37 5.83 -6.42
N PHE A 19 -10.74 7.00 -6.27
CA PHE A 19 -9.46 7.28 -6.93
C PHE A 19 -8.34 6.31 -6.51
N LEU A 20 -8.39 5.80 -5.27
CA LEU A 20 -7.44 4.78 -4.82
C LEU A 20 -7.69 3.42 -5.48
N ASP A 21 -8.94 3.11 -5.84
CA ASP A 21 -9.23 1.89 -6.60
C ASP A 21 -8.65 1.98 -8.01
N TRP A 22 -8.76 3.13 -8.68
CA TRP A 22 -8.12 3.39 -9.98
C TRP A 22 -6.60 3.31 -9.89
N LEU A 23 -6.00 3.94 -8.88
CA LEU A 23 -4.55 3.87 -8.66
C LEU A 23 -4.05 2.45 -8.38
N ARG A 24 -4.81 1.62 -7.64
CA ARG A 24 -4.46 0.22 -7.43
C ARG A 24 -4.49 -0.58 -8.72
N ILE A 25 -5.52 -0.37 -9.57
CA ILE A 25 -5.61 -1.01 -10.88
C ILE A 25 -4.42 -0.59 -11.74
N TYR A 26 -4.11 0.70 -11.81
CA TYR A 26 -2.92 1.19 -12.51
C TYR A 26 -1.65 0.53 -11.98
N ALA A 27 -1.44 0.52 -10.65
CA ALA A 27 -0.23 -0.01 -10.03
C ALA A 27 0.02 -1.48 -10.40
N PHE A 28 -0.98 -2.36 -10.24
CA PHE A 28 -0.80 -3.76 -10.61
C PHE A 28 -0.67 -3.97 -12.12
N ALA A 29 -1.40 -3.20 -12.94
CA ALA A 29 -1.32 -3.29 -14.39
C ALA A 29 0.07 -2.88 -14.90
N SER A 30 0.65 -1.80 -14.35
CA SER A 30 2.01 -1.37 -14.64
C SER A 30 3.04 -2.45 -14.28
N VAL A 31 2.93 -3.06 -13.09
CA VAL A 31 3.83 -4.14 -12.65
C VAL A 31 3.68 -5.38 -13.52
N LEU A 32 2.45 -5.82 -13.78
CA LEU A 32 2.18 -6.99 -14.64
C LEU A 32 2.71 -6.77 -16.07
N ALA A 33 2.44 -5.60 -16.64
CA ALA A 33 2.91 -5.25 -17.98
C ALA A 33 4.45 -5.17 -18.04
N GLY A 34 5.07 -4.57 -17.04
CA GLY A 34 6.53 -4.47 -16.94
C GLY A 34 7.24 -5.81 -16.80
N HIS A 35 6.61 -6.80 -16.15
CA HIS A 35 7.20 -8.12 -15.98
C HIS A 35 6.90 -9.09 -17.12
N LYS A 36 5.71 -9.01 -17.74
CA LYS A 36 5.24 -10.05 -18.68
C LYS A 36 5.05 -9.54 -20.12
N PHE A 37 4.94 -8.25 -20.33
CA PHE A 37 4.66 -7.66 -21.64
C PHE A 37 5.67 -6.59 -22.06
N HIS A 38 6.82 -6.45 -21.37
CA HIS A 38 7.83 -5.46 -21.70
C HIS A 38 8.44 -5.71 -23.09
N GLU A 39 8.75 -6.95 -23.47
CA GLU A 39 9.32 -7.27 -24.77
C GLU A 39 8.43 -6.91 -25.97
N PRO A 40 7.13 -7.28 -25.99
CA PRO A 40 6.22 -6.85 -27.05
C PRO A 40 6.14 -5.33 -27.18
N VAL A 41 6.08 -4.59 -26.06
CA VAL A 41 6.03 -3.13 -26.06
C VAL A 41 7.36 -2.53 -26.52
N ALA A 42 8.51 -3.07 -26.10
CA ALA A 42 9.82 -2.64 -26.54
C ALA A 42 10.00 -2.83 -28.06
N ARG A 43 9.55 -3.96 -28.62
CA ARG A 43 9.55 -4.20 -30.05
C ARG A 43 8.63 -3.22 -30.80
N ALA A 44 7.43 -2.98 -30.27
CA ALA A 44 6.49 -2.02 -30.84
C ALA A 44 7.06 -0.58 -30.82
N ALA A 45 7.81 -0.20 -29.79
CA ALA A 45 8.47 1.10 -29.68
C ALA A 45 9.58 1.32 -30.71
N GLN A 46 10.07 0.26 -31.34
CA GLN A 46 11.09 0.27 -32.41
C GLN A 46 10.49 0.02 -33.81
N ALA A 47 9.18 -0.23 -33.91
CA ALA A 47 8.52 -0.52 -35.17
C ALA A 47 8.65 0.63 -36.17
N GLU A 48 8.76 0.31 -37.46
CA GLU A 48 8.79 1.30 -38.55
C GLU A 48 7.47 2.08 -38.64
N THR A 49 6.35 1.39 -38.37
CA THR A 49 4.99 1.92 -38.44
C THR A 49 4.70 2.90 -37.32
N ALA A 50 4.49 4.18 -37.67
CA ALA A 50 4.36 5.28 -36.70
C ALA A 50 3.21 5.09 -35.70
N TRP A 51 2.04 4.57 -36.14
CA TRP A 51 0.87 4.36 -35.27
C TRP A 51 1.09 3.29 -34.17
N LEU A 52 2.05 2.36 -34.39
CA LEU A 52 2.44 1.37 -33.39
C LEU A 52 3.57 1.91 -32.50
N ARG A 53 4.55 2.58 -33.11
CA ARG A 53 5.75 3.08 -32.43
C ARG A 53 5.44 4.16 -31.39
N TRP A 54 4.66 5.17 -31.75
CA TRP A 54 4.43 6.30 -30.86
C TRP A 54 3.64 5.94 -29.59
N PRO A 55 2.52 5.18 -29.64
CA PRO A 55 1.84 4.71 -28.43
C PRO A 55 2.74 3.85 -27.55
N ALA A 56 3.55 2.96 -28.15
CA ALA A 56 4.46 2.11 -27.40
C ALA A 56 5.56 2.92 -26.68
N ARG A 57 6.14 3.92 -27.34
CA ARG A 57 7.11 4.84 -26.73
C ARG A 57 6.51 5.68 -25.61
N LEU A 58 5.27 6.12 -25.73
CA LEU A 58 4.57 6.85 -24.70
C LEU A 58 4.24 5.95 -23.49
N LEU A 59 3.89 4.70 -23.74
CA LEU A 59 3.55 3.74 -22.68
C LEU A 59 4.79 3.22 -21.94
N TRP A 60 5.92 3.08 -22.63
CA TRP A 60 7.12 2.45 -22.11
C TRP A 60 7.57 2.96 -20.74
N PRO A 61 7.72 4.29 -20.49
CA PRO A 61 8.18 4.80 -19.20
C PRO A 61 7.28 4.42 -18.01
N PHE A 62 6.01 4.14 -18.27
CA PHE A 62 5.02 3.81 -17.25
C PHE A 62 4.97 2.32 -16.88
N ILE A 63 5.56 1.45 -17.72
CA ILE A 63 5.56 0.00 -17.49
C ILE A 63 6.97 -0.56 -17.29
N GLU A 64 8.03 0.16 -17.68
CA GLU A 64 9.41 -0.30 -17.60
C GLU A 64 9.73 -0.86 -16.21
N GLY A 65 10.07 -2.17 -16.14
CA GLY A 65 10.37 -2.87 -14.89
C GLY A 65 9.26 -2.86 -13.83
N GLY A 66 8.06 -2.33 -14.14
CA GLY A 66 6.98 -2.18 -13.18
C GLY A 66 7.22 -1.11 -12.09
N GLY A 67 8.34 -0.37 -12.16
CA GLY A 67 8.79 0.50 -11.08
C GLY A 67 7.84 1.65 -10.75
N VAL A 68 7.19 2.25 -11.75
CA VAL A 68 6.16 3.30 -11.53
C VAL A 68 4.98 2.74 -10.73
N GLY A 69 4.51 1.53 -11.09
CA GLY A 69 3.43 0.86 -10.37
C GLY A 69 3.78 0.60 -8.90
N VAL A 70 5.02 0.18 -8.61
CA VAL A 70 5.51 -0.02 -7.24
C VAL A 70 5.53 1.28 -6.45
N VAL A 71 6.01 2.38 -7.03
CA VAL A 71 5.99 3.71 -6.38
C VAL A 71 4.56 4.14 -6.07
N VAL A 72 3.63 4.02 -7.03
CA VAL A 72 2.21 4.34 -6.83
C VAL A 72 1.61 3.48 -5.71
N PHE A 73 1.93 2.19 -5.66
CA PHE A 73 1.47 1.29 -4.61
C PHE A 73 1.93 1.76 -3.21
N PHE A 74 3.20 2.17 -3.06
CA PHE A 74 3.70 2.70 -1.79
C PHE A 74 3.07 4.03 -1.39
N LEU A 75 2.82 4.94 -2.35
CA LEU A 75 2.08 6.17 -2.09
C LEU A 75 0.66 5.89 -1.59
N ILE A 76 -0.06 4.94 -2.21
CA ILE A 76 -1.38 4.48 -1.77
C ILE A 76 -1.32 3.93 -0.34
N SER A 77 -0.34 3.06 -0.05
CA SER A 77 -0.19 2.44 1.28
C SER A 77 0.06 3.50 2.35
N GLY A 78 0.99 4.42 2.12
CA GLY A 78 1.26 5.52 3.06
C GLY A 78 0.03 6.37 3.34
N TYR A 79 -0.70 6.76 2.29
CA TYR A 79 -1.93 7.54 2.39
C TYR A 79 -3.02 6.83 3.20
N ILE A 80 -3.33 5.57 2.87
CA ILE A 80 -4.39 4.80 3.54
C ILE A 80 -4.03 4.48 4.99
N ILE A 81 -2.79 4.09 5.27
CA ILE A 81 -2.38 3.73 6.63
C ILE A 81 -2.46 4.92 7.56
N THR A 82 -2.08 6.10 7.11
CA THR A 82 -2.21 7.32 7.90
C THR A 82 -3.67 7.65 8.21
N GLN A 83 -4.56 7.51 7.23
CA GLN A 83 -6.01 7.68 7.41
C GLN A 83 -6.59 6.68 8.43
N VAL A 84 -6.22 5.41 8.31
CA VAL A 84 -6.75 4.33 9.18
C VAL A 84 -6.30 4.52 10.62
N LEU A 85 -5.06 4.89 10.85
CA LEU A 85 -4.50 5.11 12.19
C LEU A 85 -5.08 6.33 12.92
N GLN A 86 -5.87 7.18 12.27
CA GLN A 86 -6.65 8.19 12.99
C GLN A 86 -7.77 7.55 13.83
N ARG A 87 -8.25 6.37 13.46
CA ARG A 87 -9.42 5.71 14.06
C ARG A 87 -9.07 4.42 14.81
N GLU A 88 -8.04 3.72 14.40
CA GLU A 88 -7.64 2.44 14.96
C GLU A 88 -6.52 2.61 16.02
N SER A 89 -6.54 1.78 17.05
CA SER A 89 -5.40 1.61 17.96
C SER A 89 -4.29 0.81 17.28
N ALA A 90 -3.04 0.94 17.76
CA ALA A 90 -1.91 0.22 17.14
C ALA A 90 -2.07 -1.30 17.14
N PRO A 91 -2.52 -1.98 18.23
CA PRO A 91 -2.76 -3.43 18.21
C PRO A 91 -3.89 -3.85 17.25
N GLU A 92 -5.00 -3.10 17.24
CA GLU A 92 -6.12 -3.34 16.34
C GLU A 92 -5.68 -3.23 14.87
N PHE A 93 -4.94 -2.18 14.56
CA PHE A 93 -4.38 -1.94 13.25
C PHE A 93 -3.48 -3.10 12.79
N LEU A 94 -2.47 -3.47 13.60
CA LEU A 94 -1.54 -4.55 13.26
C LEU A 94 -2.26 -5.89 13.05
N LEU A 95 -3.22 -6.22 13.90
CA LEU A 95 -4.00 -7.44 13.77
C LEU A 95 -4.77 -7.47 12.44
N LYS A 96 -5.48 -6.38 12.09
CA LYS A 96 -6.21 -6.28 10.82
C LYS A 96 -5.28 -6.37 9.62
N ARG A 97 -4.07 -5.79 9.68
CA ARG A 97 -3.07 -5.87 8.61
C ARG A 97 -2.48 -7.26 8.48
N ALA A 98 -2.18 -7.93 9.57
CA ALA A 98 -1.73 -9.32 9.55
C ALA A 98 -2.75 -10.24 8.84
N PHE A 99 -4.03 -10.14 9.20
CA PHE A 99 -5.10 -10.92 8.55
C PHE A 99 -5.44 -10.46 7.13
N ARG A 100 -5.00 -9.30 6.71
CA ARG A 100 -5.09 -8.82 5.32
C ARG A 100 -4.01 -9.42 4.43
N ILE A 101 -2.78 -9.58 4.94
CA ILE A 101 -1.61 -10.00 4.16
C ILE A 101 -1.38 -11.51 4.26
N TYR A 102 -1.19 -12.02 5.49
CA TYR A 102 -0.66 -13.35 5.70
C TYR A 102 -1.50 -14.51 5.15
N PRO A 103 -2.84 -14.54 5.25
CA PRO A 103 -3.59 -15.71 4.79
C PRO A 103 -3.32 -16.05 3.32
N LEU A 104 -3.41 -15.05 2.43
CA LEU A 104 -3.18 -15.27 1.01
C LEU A 104 -1.69 -15.45 0.68
N TYR A 105 -0.81 -14.72 1.36
CA TYR A 105 0.63 -14.85 1.20
C TYR A 105 1.12 -16.27 1.52
N LEU A 106 0.72 -16.84 2.67
CA LEU A 106 1.09 -18.20 3.07
C LEU A 106 0.59 -19.26 2.08
N VAL A 107 -0.64 -19.08 1.56
CA VAL A 107 -1.18 -19.96 0.51
C VAL A 107 -0.36 -19.85 -0.77
N ALA A 108 0.00 -18.64 -1.20
CA ALA A 108 0.80 -18.44 -2.41
C ALA A 108 2.19 -19.08 -2.30
N VAL A 109 2.91 -18.84 -1.19
CA VAL A 109 4.23 -19.45 -0.92
C VAL A 109 4.11 -20.98 -0.82
N GLY A 110 3.06 -21.49 -0.16
CA GLY A 110 2.81 -22.92 -0.06
C GLY A 110 2.58 -23.59 -1.41
N ILE A 111 1.80 -22.96 -2.30
CA ILE A 111 1.54 -23.46 -3.67
C ILE A 111 2.85 -23.47 -4.48
N GLU A 112 3.61 -22.36 -4.46
CA GLU A 112 4.91 -22.28 -5.15
C GLU A 112 5.85 -23.38 -4.65
N PHE A 113 5.98 -23.55 -3.34
CA PHE A 113 6.80 -24.60 -2.74
C PHE A 113 6.43 -26.00 -3.23
N LEU A 114 5.12 -26.33 -3.28
CA LEU A 114 4.65 -27.62 -3.76
C LEU A 114 4.96 -27.84 -5.25
N ILE A 115 4.79 -26.81 -6.08
CA ILE A 115 5.10 -26.86 -7.51
C ILE A 115 6.61 -27.05 -7.73
N LEU A 116 7.47 -26.25 -7.07
CA LEU A 116 8.92 -26.39 -7.18
C LEU A 116 9.39 -27.77 -6.72
N ARG A 117 8.83 -28.27 -5.64
CA ARG A 117 9.15 -29.60 -5.12
C ARG A 117 8.75 -30.71 -6.09
N SER A 118 7.61 -30.60 -6.76
CA SER A 118 7.16 -31.57 -7.77
C SER A 118 8.09 -31.63 -9.00
N HIS A 119 8.81 -30.53 -9.26
CA HIS A 119 9.83 -30.46 -10.31
C HIS A 119 11.26 -30.77 -9.84
N GLY A 120 11.44 -31.25 -8.60
CA GLY A 120 12.76 -31.55 -8.02
C GLY A 120 13.58 -30.31 -7.62
N GLN A 121 12.98 -29.13 -7.61
CA GLN A 121 13.64 -27.83 -7.32
C GLN A 121 13.24 -27.25 -5.95
N GLY A 122 12.76 -28.08 -5.03
CA GLY A 122 12.27 -27.61 -3.74
C GLY A 122 13.36 -27.08 -2.81
N VAL A 123 13.05 -26.01 -2.10
CA VAL A 123 13.88 -25.48 -1.00
C VAL A 123 13.68 -26.32 0.28
N GLY A 124 14.63 -26.23 1.22
CA GLY A 124 14.52 -26.88 2.53
C GLY A 124 13.44 -26.24 3.41
N TRP A 125 12.99 -26.99 4.44
CA TRP A 125 11.96 -26.52 5.37
C TRP A 125 12.35 -25.24 6.13
N GLN A 126 13.63 -25.09 6.48
CA GLN A 126 14.13 -23.88 7.12
C GLN A 126 13.98 -22.65 6.19
N THR A 127 14.33 -22.79 4.91
CA THR A 127 14.17 -21.75 3.90
C THR A 127 12.69 -21.38 3.72
N LEU A 128 11.81 -22.39 3.61
CA LEU A 128 10.37 -22.19 3.52
C LEU A 128 9.83 -21.40 4.72
N LEU A 129 10.23 -21.73 5.95
CA LEU A 129 9.81 -21.04 7.16
C LEU A 129 10.27 -19.57 7.14
N GLN A 130 11.52 -19.31 6.75
CA GLN A 130 12.06 -17.95 6.63
C GLN A 130 11.32 -17.13 5.57
N GLN A 131 10.95 -17.74 4.44
CA GLN A 131 10.12 -17.13 3.40
C GLN A 131 8.72 -16.82 3.95
N MET A 132 8.05 -17.80 4.58
CA MET A 132 6.71 -17.61 5.17
C MET A 132 6.67 -16.50 6.23
N LEU A 133 7.73 -16.33 7.00
CA LEU A 133 7.85 -15.27 8.01
C LEU A 133 8.32 -13.92 7.44
N LEU A 134 8.65 -13.84 6.14
CA LEU A 134 9.20 -12.65 5.49
C LEU A 134 10.50 -12.12 6.12
N VAL A 135 11.28 -13.00 6.74
CA VAL A 135 12.55 -12.65 7.41
C VAL A 135 13.80 -13.05 6.62
N GLY A 136 13.62 -13.50 5.38
CA GLY A 136 14.69 -14.07 4.55
C GLY A 136 15.91 -13.15 4.37
N ASP A 137 15.75 -11.83 4.33
CA ASP A 137 16.87 -10.89 4.17
C ASP A 137 17.87 -10.93 5.34
N PHE A 138 17.44 -11.34 6.53
CA PHE A 138 18.32 -11.50 7.68
C PHE A 138 19.18 -12.77 7.62
N PHE A 139 18.80 -13.71 6.76
CA PHE A 139 19.42 -15.05 6.68
C PHE A 139 20.00 -15.38 5.30
N GLY A 140 19.99 -14.44 4.37
CA GLY A 140 20.45 -14.67 3.00
C GLY A 140 19.56 -15.66 2.22
N THR A 141 18.30 -15.78 2.60
CA THR A 141 17.34 -16.71 2.01
C THR A 141 16.92 -16.26 0.60
N PRO A 142 16.87 -17.17 -0.39
CA PRO A 142 16.31 -16.85 -1.70
C PRO A 142 14.87 -16.33 -1.59
N TYR A 143 14.51 -15.38 -2.46
CA TYR A 143 13.14 -14.87 -2.50
C TYR A 143 12.16 -15.94 -2.98
N ALA A 144 10.97 -15.97 -2.38
CA ALA A 144 9.80 -16.70 -2.89
C ALA A 144 9.04 -15.84 -3.93
N LEU A 145 8.06 -16.44 -4.58
CA LEU A 145 7.11 -15.79 -5.50
C LEU A 145 7.82 -15.00 -6.61
N ALA A 146 8.93 -15.54 -7.12
CA ALA A 146 9.81 -14.87 -8.09
C ALA A 146 10.20 -13.44 -7.67
N GLY A 147 10.36 -13.25 -6.38
CA GLY A 147 10.93 -12.04 -5.78
C GLY A 147 9.96 -10.90 -5.49
N VAL A 148 8.65 -11.07 -5.64
CA VAL A 148 7.69 -9.97 -5.34
C VAL A 148 7.56 -9.67 -3.84
N GLU A 149 8.03 -10.55 -2.96
CA GLU A 149 7.88 -10.45 -1.51
C GLU A 149 8.65 -9.28 -0.87
N TRP A 150 9.67 -8.72 -1.52
CA TRP A 150 10.42 -7.59 -0.97
C TRP A 150 9.53 -6.36 -0.69
N THR A 151 8.52 -6.13 -1.51
CA THR A 151 7.57 -5.02 -1.31
C THR A 151 6.68 -5.25 -0.10
N LEU A 152 6.24 -6.51 0.13
CA LEU A 152 5.47 -6.86 1.32
C LEU A 152 6.30 -6.69 2.59
N ARG A 153 7.57 -7.04 2.53
CA ARG A 153 8.50 -6.88 3.65
C ARG A 153 8.65 -5.40 4.01
N LEU A 154 8.82 -4.54 3.00
CA LEU A 154 8.84 -3.09 3.19
C LEU A 154 7.52 -2.57 3.77
N GLU A 155 6.40 -3.06 3.28
CA GLU A 155 5.06 -2.67 3.76
C GLU A 155 4.85 -3.08 5.23
N ILE A 156 5.26 -4.28 5.63
CA ILE A 156 5.19 -4.72 7.03
C ILE A 156 6.07 -3.87 7.93
N LEU A 157 7.30 -3.56 7.53
CA LEU A 157 8.19 -2.67 8.28
C LEU A 157 7.58 -1.28 8.45
N PHE A 158 6.92 -0.77 7.41
CA PHE A 158 6.17 0.48 7.49
C PHE A 158 4.98 0.38 8.45
N TYR A 159 4.25 -0.74 8.47
CA TYR A 159 3.16 -0.94 9.45
C TYR A 159 3.65 -0.94 10.89
N LEU A 160 4.78 -1.60 11.16
CA LEU A 160 5.40 -1.60 12.50
C LEU A 160 5.86 -0.20 12.89
N LEU A 161 6.50 0.53 11.99
CA LEU A 161 6.88 1.93 12.19
C LEU A 161 5.66 2.79 12.55
N MET A 162 4.61 2.74 11.73
CA MET A 162 3.41 3.55 11.93
C MET A 162 2.65 3.18 13.20
N ALA A 163 2.61 1.90 13.56
CA ALA A 163 2.05 1.45 14.84
C ALA A 163 2.87 1.99 16.03
N GLY A 164 4.20 1.97 15.95
CA GLY A 164 5.09 2.59 16.94
C GLY A 164 4.84 4.11 17.07
N LEU A 165 4.78 4.83 15.96
CA LEU A 165 4.46 6.26 15.96
C LEU A 165 3.06 6.56 16.50
N ARG A 166 2.10 5.65 16.28
CA ARG A 166 0.75 5.74 16.86
C ARG A 166 0.78 5.60 18.37
N THR A 167 1.52 4.64 18.92
CA THR A 167 1.65 4.46 20.38
C THR A 167 2.33 5.66 21.05
N LEU A 168 3.28 6.29 20.35
CA LEU A 168 3.93 7.54 20.81
C LEU A 168 3.03 8.78 20.62
N GLY A 169 1.84 8.63 20.02
CA GLY A 169 0.91 9.73 19.76
C GLY A 169 1.38 10.70 18.68
N LEU A 170 2.40 10.36 17.89
CA LEU A 170 2.92 11.22 16.82
C LEU A 170 2.04 11.25 15.57
N THR A 171 1.17 10.26 15.38
CA THR A 171 0.25 10.21 14.23
C THR A 171 -0.99 11.10 14.39
N ARG A 172 -1.14 11.82 15.49
CA ARG A 172 -2.24 12.75 15.73
C ARG A 172 -2.13 13.95 14.80
N MET A 173 -3.27 14.48 14.36
CA MET A 173 -3.33 15.63 13.42
C MET A 173 -2.65 16.88 13.97
N ASP A 174 -2.78 17.14 15.27
CA ASP A 174 -2.14 18.27 15.97
C ASP A 174 -0.60 18.13 16.08
N ARG A 175 -0.04 16.98 15.71
CA ARG A 175 1.41 16.67 15.72
C ARG A 175 1.99 16.44 14.32
N ALA A 176 1.34 16.95 13.27
CA ALA A 176 1.82 16.80 11.90
C ALA A 176 3.23 17.36 11.66
N GLY A 177 3.60 18.48 12.33
CA GLY A 177 4.94 19.04 12.27
C GLY A 177 6.02 18.10 12.86
N PRO A 178 5.92 17.68 14.13
CA PRO A 178 6.80 16.66 14.70
C PRO A 178 6.86 15.36 13.88
N LEU A 179 5.75 14.90 13.33
CA LEU A 179 5.71 13.72 12.46
C LEU A 179 6.52 13.94 11.17
N ALA A 180 6.37 15.11 10.53
CA ALA A 180 7.14 15.45 9.33
C ALA A 180 8.65 15.49 9.60
N ILE A 181 9.06 16.08 10.73
CA ILE A 181 10.47 16.07 11.17
C ILE A 181 10.96 14.64 11.39
N THR A 182 10.16 13.79 12.05
CA THR A 182 10.51 12.37 12.27
C THR A 182 10.73 11.66 10.94
N TYR A 183 9.90 11.94 9.92
CA TYR A 183 10.06 11.35 8.59
C TYR A 183 11.33 11.83 7.88
N VAL A 184 11.66 13.12 7.98
CA VAL A 184 12.93 13.67 7.43
C VAL A 184 14.15 12.99 8.09
N LEU A 185 14.15 12.88 9.42
CA LEU A 185 15.22 12.20 10.15
C LEU A 185 15.33 10.73 9.79
N LEU A 186 14.21 10.04 9.59
CA LEU A 186 14.20 8.66 9.16
C LEU A 186 14.76 8.49 7.74
N ILE A 187 14.38 9.34 6.78
CA ILE A 187 14.94 9.33 5.43
C ILE A 187 16.45 9.55 5.47
N ALA A 188 16.92 10.53 6.26
CA ALA A 188 18.33 10.78 6.44
C ALA A 188 19.05 9.57 7.03
N ALA A 189 18.52 8.98 8.10
CA ALA A 189 19.10 7.80 8.74
C ALA A 189 19.20 6.61 7.78
N LEU A 190 18.14 6.33 7.00
CA LEU A 190 18.13 5.27 6.01
C LEU A 190 19.21 5.45 4.92
N HIS A 191 19.53 6.68 4.54
CA HIS A 191 20.57 6.97 3.57
C HIS A 191 22.00 6.92 4.19
N PHE A 192 22.18 7.42 5.40
CA PHE A 192 23.47 7.35 6.11
C PHE A 192 23.85 5.92 6.51
N CYS A 193 22.86 5.07 6.86
CA CYS A 193 23.11 3.66 7.18
C CYS A 193 23.46 2.81 5.93
N GLY A 194 23.32 3.37 4.72
CA GLY A 194 23.64 2.68 3.48
C GLY A 194 22.51 1.83 2.92
N PRO A 195 22.79 0.94 1.95
CA PRO A 195 21.78 0.13 1.29
C PRO A 195 21.24 -0.92 2.26
N LEU A 196 20.13 -0.59 2.96
CA LEU A 196 19.49 -1.54 3.87
C LEU A 196 18.64 -2.54 3.11
N ALA A 197 18.76 -3.77 3.57
CA ALA A 197 18.09 -4.99 3.16
C ALA A 197 18.24 -5.31 1.66
N SER A 198 19.08 -6.26 1.34
CA SER A 198 19.00 -7.19 0.21
C SER A 198 20.28 -8.00 0.04
N HIS A 199 20.10 -9.26 -0.29
CA HIS A 199 21.17 -10.17 -0.71
C HIS A 199 21.29 -10.24 -2.24
N THR A 200 20.36 -9.65 -2.99
CA THR A 200 20.37 -9.69 -4.46
C THR A 200 20.70 -8.32 -5.05
N ALA A 201 21.48 -8.28 -6.13
CA ALA A 201 21.88 -7.04 -6.77
C ALA A 201 20.69 -6.20 -7.26
N TRP A 202 19.57 -6.84 -7.67
CA TRP A 202 18.43 -6.13 -8.24
C TRP A 202 17.49 -5.51 -7.19
N THR A 203 17.55 -5.95 -5.93
CA THR A 203 16.79 -5.34 -4.81
C THR A 203 17.68 -4.61 -3.81
N ARG A 204 18.99 -4.44 -4.10
CA ARG A 204 19.92 -3.80 -3.17
C ARG A 204 19.44 -2.42 -2.75
N GLY A 205 19.31 -2.22 -1.43
CA GLY A 205 18.90 -0.93 -0.85
C GLY A 205 17.41 -0.62 -0.97
N TYR A 206 16.53 -1.59 -1.26
CA TYR A 206 15.12 -1.33 -1.49
C TYR A 206 14.43 -0.63 -0.30
N LEU A 207 14.83 -0.92 0.93
CA LEU A 207 14.27 -0.27 2.11
C LEU A 207 14.59 1.24 2.11
N SER A 208 15.86 1.59 1.90
CA SER A 208 16.28 3.00 1.84
C SER A 208 15.72 3.74 0.63
N LEU A 209 15.56 3.05 -0.52
CA LEU A 209 15.04 3.63 -1.75
C LEU A 209 13.53 3.89 -1.69
N PHE A 210 12.75 2.96 -1.19
CA PHE A 210 11.29 3.00 -1.37
C PHE A 210 10.51 3.39 -0.11
N MET A 211 11.08 3.28 1.11
CA MET A 211 10.44 3.80 2.33
C MET A 211 10.05 5.28 2.22
N PRO A 212 10.85 6.18 1.61
CA PRO A 212 10.45 7.57 1.42
C PRO A 212 9.12 7.77 0.70
N PHE A 213 8.72 6.88 -0.23
CA PHE A 213 7.44 6.99 -0.92
C PHE A 213 6.24 6.60 -0.03
N LEU A 214 6.41 5.65 0.90
CA LEU A 214 5.41 5.35 1.93
C LEU A 214 5.19 6.56 2.86
N LEU A 215 6.29 7.19 3.28
CA LEU A 215 6.24 8.41 4.10
C LEU A 215 5.64 9.59 3.33
N LEU A 216 5.95 9.73 2.02
CA LEU A 216 5.36 10.73 1.15
C LEU A 216 3.86 10.51 0.99
N GLY A 217 3.40 9.27 0.84
CA GLY A 217 1.96 8.94 0.83
C GLY A 217 1.25 9.40 2.11
N SER A 218 1.89 9.22 3.27
CA SER A 218 1.41 9.76 4.55
C SER A 218 1.33 11.29 4.54
N MET A 219 2.35 11.98 4.04
CA MET A 219 2.37 13.44 3.92
C MET A 219 1.30 13.97 2.97
N LEU A 220 1.01 13.27 1.87
CA LEU A 220 -0.08 13.60 0.94
C LEU A 220 -1.46 13.57 1.63
N TRP A 221 -1.69 12.58 2.49
CA TRP A 221 -2.92 12.54 3.28
C TRP A 221 -3.00 13.69 4.28
N LEU A 222 -1.90 14.01 4.99
CA LEU A 222 -1.84 15.15 5.92
C LEU A 222 -2.07 16.49 5.21
N TYR A 223 -1.52 16.65 4.00
CA TYR A 223 -1.74 17.81 3.15
C TYR A 223 -3.22 17.96 2.74
N GLU A 224 -3.86 16.85 2.34
CA GLU A 224 -5.30 16.86 2.01
C GLU A 224 -6.19 17.26 3.19
N LYS A 225 -5.72 17.01 4.42
CA LYS A 225 -6.44 17.38 5.66
C LYS A 225 -6.00 18.71 6.25
N ASP A 226 -5.30 19.54 5.49
CA ASP A 226 -4.78 20.85 5.90
C ASP A 226 -3.86 20.81 7.15
N ALA A 227 -3.33 19.64 7.48
CA ALA A 227 -2.41 19.47 8.61
C ALA A 227 -0.98 19.88 8.29
N VAL A 228 -0.63 19.96 6.99
CA VAL A 228 0.67 20.45 6.47
C VAL A 228 0.42 21.45 5.36
N ASN A 229 1.23 22.50 5.32
CA ASN A 229 1.12 23.52 4.30
C ASN A 229 1.80 23.10 2.97
N ARG A 230 1.52 23.86 1.90
CA ARG A 230 2.04 23.61 0.55
C ARG A 230 3.56 23.59 0.48
N SER A 231 4.23 24.50 1.19
CA SER A 231 5.70 24.60 1.18
C SER A 231 6.34 23.36 1.78
N THR A 232 5.84 22.89 2.93
CA THR A 232 6.27 21.66 3.56
C THR A 232 6.05 20.45 2.63
N MET A 233 4.90 20.38 1.96
CA MET A 233 4.60 19.30 1.02
C MET A 233 5.57 19.29 -0.16
N LEU A 234 5.81 20.45 -0.79
CA LEU A 234 6.76 20.57 -1.90
C LEU A 234 8.19 20.22 -1.49
N ALA A 235 8.62 20.70 -0.31
CA ALA A 235 9.93 20.36 0.24
C ALA A 235 10.08 18.85 0.48
N PHE A 236 9.01 18.19 0.96
CA PHE A 236 9.04 16.76 1.21
C PHE A 236 9.03 15.93 -0.09
N ILE A 237 8.32 16.38 -1.12
CA ILE A 237 8.39 15.78 -2.47
C ILE A 237 9.84 15.87 -3.00
N LEU A 238 10.43 17.08 -2.92
CA LEU A 238 11.80 17.31 -3.39
C LEU A 238 12.80 16.43 -2.62
N LEU A 239 12.69 16.39 -1.28
CA LEU A 239 13.52 15.53 -0.44
C LEU A 239 13.42 14.07 -0.86
N THR A 240 12.19 13.56 -1.06
CA THR A 240 11.95 12.18 -1.48
C THR A 240 12.60 11.88 -2.83
N LEU A 241 12.44 12.78 -3.82
CA LEU A 241 13.02 12.61 -5.15
C LEU A 241 14.55 12.69 -5.13
N VAL A 242 15.12 13.61 -4.38
CA VAL A 242 16.58 13.75 -4.21
C VAL A 242 17.16 12.52 -3.53
N ALA A 243 16.56 12.09 -2.41
CA ALA A 243 16.99 10.91 -1.68
C ALA A 243 16.90 9.66 -2.58
N TYR A 244 15.81 9.49 -3.31
CA TYR A 244 15.65 8.38 -4.27
C TYR A 244 16.71 8.42 -5.38
N ARG A 245 16.94 9.58 -5.99
CA ARG A 245 17.93 9.74 -7.08
C ARG A 245 19.35 9.47 -6.60
N VAL A 246 19.73 9.99 -5.43
CA VAL A 246 21.04 9.75 -4.80
C VAL A 246 21.21 8.25 -4.50
N GLY A 247 20.20 7.63 -3.92
CA GLY A 247 20.22 6.19 -3.63
C GLY A 247 20.27 5.33 -4.89
N LEU A 248 19.55 5.68 -5.96
CA LEU A 248 19.65 4.98 -7.24
C LEU A 248 21.05 5.06 -7.81
N HIS A 249 21.65 6.25 -7.81
CA HIS A 249 23.01 6.44 -8.32
C HIS A 249 24.03 5.57 -7.55
N ALA A 250 23.88 5.48 -6.24
CA ALA A 250 24.79 4.72 -5.38
C ALA A 250 24.57 3.20 -5.42
N TRP A 251 23.30 2.73 -5.52
CA TRP A 251 22.96 1.34 -5.28
C TRP A 251 22.31 0.62 -6.46
N GLN A 252 21.61 1.37 -7.36
CA GLN A 252 20.84 0.83 -8.48
C GLN A 252 21.01 1.68 -9.75
N PRO A 253 22.23 1.94 -10.23
CA PRO A 253 22.49 2.90 -11.34
C PRO A 253 21.77 2.54 -12.65
N ARG A 254 21.44 1.27 -12.87
CA ARG A 254 20.68 0.81 -14.04
C ARG A 254 19.28 1.41 -14.17
N TRP A 255 18.69 1.90 -13.05
CA TRP A 255 17.36 2.49 -13.04
C TRP A 255 17.36 4.02 -13.02
N LEU A 256 18.52 4.65 -13.21
CA LEU A 256 18.64 6.11 -13.17
C LEU A 256 17.74 6.80 -14.21
N ASP A 257 17.64 6.25 -15.39
CA ASP A 257 16.93 6.86 -16.52
C ASP A 257 15.45 6.47 -16.62
N ALA A 258 14.99 5.61 -15.71
CA ALA A 258 13.62 5.14 -15.72
C ALA A 258 12.59 6.09 -15.06
N TYR A 259 13.05 7.11 -14.31
CA TYR A 259 12.22 8.17 -13.71
C TYR A 259 11.04 7.68 -12.84
N PHE A 260 11.10 6.49 -12.27
CA PHE A 260 10.01 5.85 -11.54
C PHE A 260 9.39 6.75 -10.46
N GLY A 261 10.21 7.43 -9.66
CA GLY A 261 9.76 8.31 -8.59
C GLY A 261 8.93 9.50 -9.10
N VAL A 262 9.42 10.18 -10.13
CA VAL A 262 8.74 11.34 -10.72
C VAL A 262 7.41 10.93 -11.35
N LEU A 263 7.43 9.87 -12.17
CA LEU A 263 6.23 9.37 -12.84
C LEU A 263 5.21 8.83 -11.85
N GLY A 264 5.64 8.10 -10.82
CA GLY A 264 4.73 7.58 -9.79
C GLY A 264 4.03 8.69 -8.99
N ILE A 265 4.78 9.74 -8.60
CA ILE A 265 4.20 10.91 -7.93
C ILE A 265 3.25 11.64 -8.89
N ALA A 266 3.61 11.81 -10.16
CA ALA A 266 2.77 12.46 -11.17
C ALA A 266 1.45 11.69 -11.37
N VAL A 267 1.51 10.36 -11.55
CA VAL A 267 0.30 9.52 -11.69
C VAL A 267 -0.59 9.64 -10.45
N PHE A 268 -0.01 9.55 -9.25
CA PHE A 268 -0.79 9.68 -8.01
C PHE A 268 -1.46 11.05 -7.90
N THR A 269 -0.70 12.13 -8.09
CA THR A 269 -1.21 13.51 -7.95
C THR A 269 -2.21 13.88 -9.04
N CYS A 270 -2.02 13.44 -10.29
CA CYS A 270 -3.01 13.61 -11.35
C CYS A 270 -4.33 12.89 -11.01
N CYS A 271 -4.26 11.63 -10.60
CA CYS A 271 -5.45 10.87 -10.22
C CYS A 271 -6.15 11.50 -8.99
N TRP A 272 -5.38 11.95 -8.01
CA TRP A 272 -5.90 12.68 -6.84
C TRP A 272 -6.56 14.02 -7.22
N ALA A 273 -5.98 14.78 -8.15
CA ALA A 273 -6.53 16.05 -8.60
C ALA A 273 -7.91 15.89 -9.28
N VAL A 274 -8.08 14.81 -10.06
CA VAL A 274 -9.34 14.52 -10.76
C VAL A 274 -10.29 13.60 -9.96
N ARG A 275 -10.00 13.32 -8.68
CA ARG A 275 -10.71 12.31 -7.87
C ARG A 275 -12.22 12.50 -7.77
N GLN A 276 -12.71 13.75 -7.88
CA GLN A 276 -14.14 14.05 -7.81
C GLN A 276 -14.91 13.67 -9.09
N TRP A 277 -14.19 13.54 -10.21
CA TRP A 277 -14.77 13.19 -11.51
C TRP A 277 -14.62 11.71 -11.88
N LEU A 278 -13.87 10.95 -11.07
CA LEU A 278 -13.63 9.54 -11.36
C LEU A 278 -14.88 8.70 -11.10
N PRO A 279 -15.38 7.96 -12.11
CA PRO A 279 -16.51 7.07 -11.93
C PRO A 279 -16.12 5.82 -11.12
N ALA A 280 -17.12 5.23 -10.46
CA ALA A 280 -16.99 4.00 -9.68
C ALA A 280 -17.80 2.84 -10.29
N PRO A 281 -17.56 2.43 -11.54
CA PRO A 281 -18.29 1.32 -12.13
C PRO A 281 -17.93 0.00 -11.42
N ALA A 282 -18.85 -0.96 -11.46
CA ALA A 282 -18.69 -2.24 -10.75
C ALA A 282 -17.41 -3.00 -11.11
N TRP A 283 -16.96 -2.90 -12.37
CA TRP A 283 -15.72 -3.55 -12.81
C TRP A 283 -14.47 -2.97 -12.16
N VAL A 284 -14.42 -1.63 -11.90
CA VAL A 284 -13.31 -0.99 -11.17
C VAL A 284 -13.24 -1.54 -9.75
N LEU A 285 -14.39 -1.63 -9.09
CA LEU A 285 -14.46 -2.17 -7.74
C LEU A 285 -14.03 -3.64 -7.69
N ALA A 286 -14.47 -4.44 -8.67
CA ALA A 286 -14.10 -5.84 -8.78
C ALA A 286 -12.60 -6.05 -9.06
N LEU A 287 -12.02 -5.29 -10.00
CA LEU A 287 -10.59 -5.37 -10.31
C LEU A 287 -9.72 -4.88 -9.14
N SER A 288 -10.11 -3.78 -8.46
CA SER A 288 -9.39 -3.28 -7.30
C SER A 288 -9.31 -4.30 -6.16
N GLU A 289 -10.31 -5.17 -6.01
CA GLU A 289 -10.28 -6.25 -5.02
C GLU A 289 -9.29 -7.36 -5.37
N LEU A 290 -9.00 -7.58 -6.66
CA LEU A 290 -8.08 -8.62 -7.12
C LEU A 290 -6.60 -8.18 -7.05
N THR A 291 -6.32 -6.90 -6.86
CA THR A 291 -4.97 -6.33 -7.02
C THR A 291 -3.92 -7.01 -6.15
N TYR A 292 -4.23 -7.37 -4.91
CA TYR A 292 -3.30 -8.05 -4.03
C TYR A 292 -3.01 -9.50 -4.48
N ALA A 293 -4.05 -10.25 -4.84
CA ALA A 293 -3.87 -11.61 -5.34
C ALA A 293 -3.08 -11.64 -6.67
N VAL A 294 -3.42 -10.74 -7.60
CA VAL A 294 -2.69 -10.61 -8.86
C VAL A 294 -1.23 -10.23 -8.58
N TYR A 295 -0.99 -9.30 -7.67
CA TYR A 295 0.36 -8.89 -7.31
C TYR A 295 1.21 -10.07 -6.79
N LEU A 296 0.67 -10.93 -5.94
CA LEU A 296 1.39 -12.10 -5.41
C LEU A 296 1.68 -13.18 -6.45
N LEU A 297 0.78 -13.34 -7.42
CA LEU A 297 0.80 -14.51 -8.30
C LEU A 297 1.31 -14.19 -9.72
N HIS A 298 1.30 -12.91 -10.16
CA HIS A 298 1.55 -12.54 -11.56
C HIS A 298 2.94 -12.96 -12.06
N ASN A 299 3.94 -13.00 -11.21
CA ASN A 299 5.30 -13.22 -11.68
C ASN A 299 5.59 -14.71 -11.91
N TRP A 300 5.41 -15.53 -10.90
CA TRP A 300 5.75 -16.94 -10.96
C TRP A 300 4.63 -17.81 -11.55
N LEU A 301 3.36 -17.58 -11.16
CA LEU A 301 2.24 -18.42 -11.60
C LEU A 301 1.86 -18.16 -13.06
N PHE A 302 2.07 -16.93 -13.55
CA PHE A 302 1.93 -16.61 -14.97
C PHE A 302 2.85 -17.51 -15.82
N ASP A 303 4.11 -17.64 -15.44
CA ASP A 303 5.08 -18.44 -16.20
C ASP A 303 4.73 -19.94 -16.15
N VAL A 304 4.25 -20.44 -15.02
CA VAL A 304 3.77 -21.83 -14.89
C VAL A 304 2.59 -22.09 -15.85
N PHE A 305 1.60 -21.20 -15.87
CA PHE A 305 0.45 -21.34 -16.75
C PHE A 305 0.81 -21.18 -18.22
N LEU A 306 1.65 -20.21 -18.55
CA LEU A 306 2.10 -19.98 -19.93
C LEU A 306 2.80 -21.21 -20.48
N GLN A 307 3.74 -21.78 -19.72
CA GLN A 307 4.46 -23.01 -20.13
C GLN A 307 3.50 -24.20 -20.29
N ALA A 308 2.53 -24.36 -19.39
CA ALA A 308 1.54 -25.43 -19.50
C ALA A 308 0.69 -25.31 -20.75
N LEU A 309 0.18 -24.08 -21.06
CA LEU A 309 -0.63 -23.81 -22.24
C LEU A 309 0.17 -23.95 -23.55
N GLN A 310 1.44 -23.56 -23.55
CA GLN A 310 2.33 -23.76 -24.68
C GLN A 310 2.58 -25.25 -24.97
N ARG A 311 2.73 -26.08 -23.94
CA ARG A 311 2.84 -27.56 -24.09
C ARG A 311 1.56 -28.17 -24.66
N LEU A 312 0.40 -27.56 -24.41
CA LEU A 312 -0.89 -27.94 -25.01
C LEU A 312 -1.10 -27.42 -26.42
N GLY A 313 -0.12 -26.72 -27.02
CA GLY A 313 -0.12 -26.24 -28.39
C GLY A 313 -0.63 -24.82 -28.59
N LEU A 314 -1.02 -24.09 -27.53
CA LEU A 314 -1.31 -22.66 -27.64
C LEU A 314 -0.01 -21.89 -27.83
N ARG A 315 0.00 -20.90 -28.73
CA ARG A 315 1.21 -20.11 -29.05
C ARG A 315 0.94 -18.61 -28.96
N ASP A 316 2.02 -17.86 -28.78
CA ASP A 316 2.08 -16.41 -28.90
C ASP A 316 1.04 -15.67 -28.02
N MET A 317 0.31 -14.74 -28.64
CA MET A 317 -0.65 -13.89 -27.96
C MET A 317 -1.83 -14.71 -27.38
N TYR A 318 -2.27 -15.78 -28.04
CA TYR A 318 -3.36 -16.63 -27.53
C TYR A 318 -2.98 -17.32 -26.22
N ALA A 319 -1.74 -17.82 -26.11
CA ALA A 319 -1.24 -18.41 -24.88
C ALA A 319 -1.18 -17.35 -23.74
N SER A 320 -0.70 -16.14 -24.03
CA SER A 320 -0.62 -15.04 -23.06
C SER A 320 -2.01 -14.58 -22.60
N LEU A 321 -2.98 -14.43 -23.50
CA LEU A 321 -4.35 -14.06 -23.16
C LEU A 321 -5.05 -15.15 -22.33
N ALA A 322 -4.88 -16.41 -22.71
CA ALA A 322 -5.42 -17.53 -21.93
C ALA A 322 -4.79 -17.61 -20.55
N THR A 323 -3.48 -17.36 -20.45
CA THR A 323 -2.75 -17.27 -19.17
C THR A 323 -3.30 -16.15 -18.27
N LEU A 324 -3.57 -14.95 -18.83
CA LEU A 324 -4.18 -13.85 -18.09
C LEU A 324 -5.58 -14.21 -17.57
N ALA A 325 -6.41 -14.85 -18.41
CA ALA A 325 -7.74 -15.29 -18.01
C ALA A 325 -7.69 -16.33 -16.88
N LEU A 326 -6.78 -17.31 -16.99
CA LEU A 326 -6.57 -18.35 -15.98
C LEU A 326 -6.03 -17.76 -14.67
N LEU A 327 -5.05 -16.87 -14.75
CA LEU A 327 -4.52 -16.14 -13.59
C LEU A 327 -5.63 -15.33 -12.89
N GLY A 328 -6.45 -14.61 -13.68
CA GLY A 328 -7.58 -13.84 -13.15
C GLY A 328 -8.61 -14.73 -12.44
N ALA A 329 -8.94 -15.90 -13.01
CA ALA A 329 -9.87 -16.87 -12.41
C ALA A 329 -9.32 -17.41 -11.08
N VAL A 330 -8.03 -17.78 -11.02
CA VAL A 330 -7.37 -18.27 -9.79
C VAL A 330 -7.31 -17.16 -8.74
N CYS A 331 -6.94 -15.93 -9.12
CA CYS A 331 -6.93 -14.80 -8.20
C CYS A 331 -8.34 -14.53 -7.62
N TRP A 332 -9.38 -14.57 -8.46
CA TRP A 332 -10.77 -14.41 -8.02
C TRP A 332 -11.17 -15.48 -6.99
N LEU A 333 -10.83 -16.75 -7.25
CA LEU A 333 -11.09 -17.85 -6.34
C LEU A 333 -10.38 -17.66 -5.00
N LEU A 334 -9.08 -17.33 -5.03
CA LEU A 334 -8.27 -17.13 -3.83
C LEU A 334 -8.73 -15.92 -3.02
N VAL A 335 -9.14 -14.84 -3.65
CA VAL A 335 -9.75 -13.70 -2.94
C VAL A 335 -11.02 -14.13 -2.22
N ARG A 336 -11.88 -14.94 -2.85
CA ARG A 336 -13.13 -15.40 -2.24
C ARG A 336 -12.91 -16.41 -1.11
N CYS A 337 -12.02 -17.38 -1.33
CA CYS A 337 -11.86 -18.51 -0.42
C CYS A 337 -10.84 -18.27 0.70
N VAL A 338 -9.87 -17.37 0.50
CA VAL A 338 -8.77 -17.14 1.46
C VAL A 338 -8.76 -15.71 1.98
N GLU A 339 -8.64 -14.71 1.08
CA GLU A 339 -8.42 -13.33 1.49
C GLU A 339 -9.64 -12.75 2.23
N ARG A 340 -10.83 -12.82 1.64
CA ARG A 340 -12.05 -12.29 2.26
C ARG A 340 -12.39 -12.94 3.61
N PRO A 341 -12.33 -14.28 3.77
CA PRO A 341 -12.49 -14.92 5.08
C PRO A 341 -11.43 -14.45 6.08
N GLY A 342 -10.15 -14.40 5.70
CA GLY A 342 -9.06 -13.89 6.54
C GLY A 342 -9.35 -12.48 7.06
N VAL A 343 -9.68 -11.55 6.16
CA VAL A 343 -10.02 -10.16 6.53
C VAL A 343 -11.23 -10.10 7.48
N ARG A 344 -12.25 -10.93 7.27
CA ARG A 344 -13.41 -11.00 8.18
C ARG A 344 -13.01 -11.47 9.57
N TRP A 345 -12.20 -12.53 9.67
CA TRP A 345 -11.70 -13.04 10.95
C TRP A 345 -10.86 -11.98 11.66
N GLY A 346 -9.96 -11.30 10.97
CA GLY A 346 -9.17 -10.22 11.55
C GLY A 346 -10.05 -9.10 12.15
N ARG A 347 -11.11 -8.70 11.44
CA ARG A 347 -12.06 -7.69 11.94
C ARG A 347 -12.83 -8.18 13.18
N THR A 348 -13.29 -9.43 13.19
CA THR A 348 -14.00 -10.02 14.33
C THR A 348 -13.11 -10.12 15.57
N LEU A 349 -11.85 -10.53 15.40
CA LEU A 349 -10.89 -10.58 16.51
C LEU A 349 -10.57 -9.19 17.05
N ALA A 350 -10.34 -8.22 16.15
CA ALA A 350 -10.08 -6.84 16.53
C ALA A 350 -11.25 -6.21 17.31
N SER A 351 -12.50 -6.46 16.90
CA SER A 351 -13.67 -5.95 17.62
C SER A 351 -13.80 -6.53 19.04
N ARG A 352 -13.42 -7.80 19.24
CA ARG A 352 -13.40 -8.42 20.58
C ARG A 352 -12.34 -7.78 21.48
N MET A 353 -11.16 -7.43 20.94
CA MET A 353 -10.12 -6.73 21.70
C MET A 353 -10.59 -5.35 22.16
N SER A 354 -11.27 -4.61 21.29
CA SER A 354 -11.78 -3.27 21.61
C SER A 354 -12.91 -3.30 22.67
N SER A 355 -13.74 -4.36 22.69
CA SER A 355 -14.80 -4.50 23.69
C SER A 355 -14.32 -4.93 25.08
N GLN A 356 -13.12 -5.50 25.19
CA GLN A 356 -12.49 -5.93 26.44
C GLN A 356 -11.61 -4.83 27.09
N ALA A 357 -11.35 -3.73 26.39
CA ALA A 357 -10.62 -2.62 26.98
C ALA A 357 -11.49 -2.01 28.11
N PRO A 358 -10.99 -1.90 29.36
CA PRO A 358 -11.76 -1.33 30.46
C PRO A 358 -12.17 0.09 30.07
N ALA A 359 -13.46 0.41 30.29
CA ALA A 359 -14.00 1.75 30.13
C ALA A 359 -13.11 2.69 30.97
N VAL A 360 -12.39 3.59 30.33
CA VAL A 360 -11.67 4.67 31.03
C VAL A 360 -12.76 5.50 31.68
N THR A 361 -12.95 5.31 32.98
CA THR A 361 -13.82 6.15 33.79
C THR A 361 -13.41 7.60 33.61
N PRO A 362 -14.30 8.50 33.21
CA PRO A 362 -13.96 9.93 33.15
C PRO A 362 -13.45 10.35 34.53
N PRO A 363 -12.41 11.20 34.61
CA PRO A 363 -11.99 11.71 35.92
C PRO A 363 -13.18 12.33 36.61
N GLU A 364 -13.51 11.82 37.80
CA GLU A 364 -14.51 12.40 38.70
C GLU A 364 -14.21 13.89 38.86
N GLN A 365 -15.18 14.70 38.48
CA GLN A 365 -15.11 16.13 38.72
C GLN A 365 -15.28 16.33 40.25
N HIS A 366 -14.17 16.16 40.99
CA HIS A 366 -14.11 16.55 42.38
C HIS A 366 -14.10 18.07 42.47
N GLY A 367 -15.19 18.60 43.08
CA GLY A 367 -15.16 19.86 43.81
C GLY A 367 -15.55 21.11 43.01
N ARG A 368 -16.82 21.33 42.77
CA ARG A 368 -17.34 22.70 42.98
C ARG A 368 -18.02 22.75 44.34
N VAL A 369 -17.24 23.16 45.33
CA VAL A 369 -17.69 23.59 46.64
C VAL A 369 -18.65 24.77 46.47
N ALA A 370 -19.78 24.66 47.15
CA ALA A 370 -20.82 25.67 47.25
C ALA A 370 -20.24 27.06 47.58
N ALA A 371 -20.44 28.02 46.72
CA ALA A 371 -20.27 29.43 47.05
C ALA A 371 -21.64 30.01 47.44
N SER A 372 -21.68 30.40 48.67
CA SER A 372 -22.71 31.02 49.45
C SER A 372 -23.67 31.97 48.72
N SER A 373 -24.96 31.78 49.04
CA SER A 373 -26.04 32.75 48.97
C SER A 373 -25.66 34.13 49.49
N ARG A 374 -25.60 35.12 48.64
CA ARG A 374 -25.71 36.53 49.03
C ARG A 374 -27.09 37.04 48.55
N THR A 375 -27.96 37.30 49.53
CA THR A 375 -29.20 38.04 49.44
C THR A 375 -28.95 39.49 48.93
N PRO A 376 -29.77 40.01 48.02
CA PRO A 376 -29.71 41.46 47.68
C PRO A 376 -30.40 42.32 48.72
N PRO A 377 -29.92 43.53 49.00
CA PRO A 377 -30.58 44.47 49.90
C PRO A 377 -31.84 45.10 49.29
N PRO A 378 -32.78 45.58 50.13
CA PRO A 378 -34.08 46.11 49.68
C PRO A 378 -33.97 47.46 49.02
N ALA A 379 -34.83 47.67 48.04
CA ALA A 379 -35.01 48.98 47.36
C ALA A 379 -35.60 50.03 48.33
N SER A 380 -34.91 51.15 48.48
CA SER A 380 -35.45 52.37 49.09
C SER A 380 -36.15 53.22 48.05
N SER A 381 -37.46 53.45 48.25
CA SER A 381 -38.27 54.51 47.64
C SER A 381 -37.86 55.86 48.15
N ARG A 382 -37.81 56.88 47.24
CA ARG A 382 -38.12 58.32 47.41
C ARG A 382 -37.53 59.06 46.20
N SER A 383 -38.26 59.83 45.59
CA SER A 383 -39.23 60.89 45.38
C SER A 383 -38.81 61.63 44.12
#